data_8c58d541fc2cf170eba78c09f4f8ed66
#
_entry.id   8c58d541fc2cf170eba78c09f4f8ed66
#
_cell.length_a   1.000
_cell.length_b   1.000
_cell.length_c   1.000
_cell.angle_alpha   90.00
_cell.angle_beta   90.00
_cell.angle_gamma   90.00
#
_symmetry.space_group_name_H-M   'P 1'
#
loop_
_entity.id
_entity.type
_entity.pdbx_description
1 polymer ?
#
loop_
_entity_poly.entity_id
_entity_poly.type
_entity_poly.pdbx_seq_one_letter_code
_entity_poly.pdbx_strand_id
1 'polypeptide(L)'
;MKIAIEAQRIFRPNKHGMDFVALETIRCLQRLDTKNEYFIFTGEGEDRCLEESPNMHITTLRCPSYPLWEQWALPRAVARVKPDLLHCTSNTAPVWGNAPLILTLHDIIFLEQQAARNKSLYQSLGRVYRRLVVPRILPRCRMVITVSQFECDRIRTALNFDPGRIMAIHNGYNDRFRPMEGTAETVRKYLRDPEYLFFLGNTDPKKNTPGTLKAYAEYVPVSYTHLTLP
;
A
#
# COMPACT_ATOMS: atom_id res chain seq x y z
N MET A 1 23.16 4.00 -8.85
CA MET A 1 22.99 3.69 -7.42
C MET A 1 22.44 2.28 -7.27
N LYS A 2 22.76 1.61 -6.17
CA LYS A 2 22.09 0.36 -5.75
C LYS A 2 20.93 0.69 -4.82
N ILE A 3 19.72 0.31 -5.19
CA ILE A 3 18.50 0.60 -4.45
C ILE A 3 17.85 -0.72 -4.01
N ALA A 4 17.74 -0.92 -2.72
CA ALA A 4 16.99 -2.04 -2.16
C ALA A 4 15.53 -1.63 -1.92
N ILE A 5 14.57 -2.49 -2.29
CA ILE A 5 13.14 -2.24 -2.06
C ILE A 5 12.54 -3.41 -1.27
N GLU A 6 11.93 -3.09 -0.14
CA GLU A 6 11.06 -4.01 0.58
C GLU A 6 9.73 -4.16 -0.16
N ALA A 7 9.39 -5.38 -0.54
CA ALA A 7 8.18 -5.71 -1.27
C ALA A 7 7.63 -7.08 -0.83
N GLN A 8 7.63 -7.34 0.48
CA GLN A 8 7.34 -8.64 1.08
C GLN A 8 6.04 -9.30 0.57
N ARG A 9 5.02 -8.49 0.26
CA ARG A 9 3.67 -8.99 0.03
C ARG A 9 3.25 -9.03 -1.45
N ILE A 10 4.10 -8.62 -2.38
CA ILE A 10 3.67 -8.50 -3.79
C ILE A 10 3.36 -9.83 -4.47
N PHE A 11 3.90 -10.95 -3.98
CA PHE A 11 3.65 -12.28 -4.56
C PHE A 11 2.47 -13.03 -3.94
N ARG A 12 1.77 -12.45 -2.97
CA ARG A 12 0.58 -13.08 -2.43
C ARG A 12 -0.62 -12.97 -3.40
N PRO A 13 -1.51 -13.97 -3.49
CA PRO A 13 -2.64 -13.94 -4.43
C PRO A 13 -3.63 -12.81 -4.10
N ASN A 14 -3.96 -12.61 -2.83
CA ASN A 14 -4.91 -11.59 -2.39
C ASN A 14 -4.16 -10.32 -1.93
N LYS A 15 -3.80 -9.48 -2.89
CA LYS A 15 -3.13 -8.19 -2.63
C LYS A 15 -4.09 -7.15 -2.06
N HIS A 16 -3.58 -6.34 -1.14
CA HIS A 16 -4.26 -5.13 -0.66
C HIS A 16 -3.71 -3.87 -1.34
N GLY A 17 -4.32 -2.71 -1.09
CA GLY A 17 -3.92 -1.46 -1.72
C GLY A 17 -2.43 -1.14 -1.62
N MET A 18 -1.82 -1.30 -0.43
CA MET A 18 -0.38 -1.06 -0.24
C MET A 18 0.49 -1.99 -1.08
N ASP A 19 0.08 -3.25 -1.25
CA ASP A 19 0.82 -4.23 -2.04
C ASP A 19 0.78 -3.86 -3.54
N PHE A 20 -0.36 -3.34 -4.02
CA PHE A 20 -0.47 -2.81 -5.37
C PHE A 20 0.35 -1.55 -5.57
N VAL A 21 0.37 -0.63 -4.61
CA VAL A 21 1.21 0.57 -4.69
C VAL A 21 2.69 0.17 -4.80
N ALA A 22 3.16 -0.77 -3.98
CA ALA A 22 4.53 -1.28 -4.06
C ALA A 22 4.81 -1.91 -5.43
N LEU A 23 3.95 -2.81 -5.89
CA LEU A 23 4.10 -3.52 -7.17
C LEU A 23 4.14 -2.56 -8.36
N GLU A 24 3.18 -1.64 -8.45
CA GLU A 24 3.12 -0.71 -9.58
C GLU A 24 4.26 0.31 -9.54
N THR A 25 4.69 0.74 -8.35
CA THR A 25 5.91 1.56 -8.21
C THR A 25 7.14 0.83 -8.77
N ILE A 26 7.33 -0.45 -8.40
CA ILE A 26 8.46 -1.26 -8.88
C ILE A 26 8.37 -1.45 -10.39
N ARG A 27 7.21 -1.77 -10.94
CA ARG A 27 6.98 -1.90 -12.39
C ARG A 27 7.29 -0.61 -13.16
N CYS A 28 6.88 0.53 -12.61
CA CYS A 28 7.20 1.83 -13.20
C CYS A 28 8.70 2.10 -13.17
N LEU A 29 9.39 1.82 -12.06
CA LEU A 29 10.84 1.95 -11.96
C LEU A 29 11.55 1.01 -12.95
N GLN A 30 11.11 -0.23 -13.08
CA GLN A 30 11.64 -1.19 -14.05
C GLN A 30 11.53 -0.69 -15.50
N ARG A 31 10.44 0.01 -15.82
CA ARG A 31 10.20 0.54 -17.17
C ARG A 31 10.90 1.86 -17.45
N LEU A 32 11.02 2.72 -16.45
CA LEU A 32 11.46 4.11 -16.64
C LEU A 32 12.92 4.36 -16.27
N ASP A 33 13.49 3.58 -15.36
CA ASP A 33 14.85 3.81 -14.86
C ASP A 33 15.81 2.71 -15.34
N THR A 34 16.74 3.11 -16.19
CA THR A 34 17.82 2.25 -16.72
C THR A 34 19.19 2.55 -16.09
N LYS A 35 19.27 3.52 -15.17
CA LYS A 35 20.54 4.01 -14.60
C LYS A 35 20.87 3.37 -13.25
N ASN A 36 19.83 3.02 -12.48
CA ASN A 36 19.99 2.45 -11.15
C ASN A 36 19.82 0.93 -11.18
N GLU A 37 20.43 0.25 -10.23
CA GLU A 37 20.33 -1.19 -10.01
C GLU A 37 19.41 -1.44 -8.80
N TYR A 38 18.41 -2.28 -8.97
CA TYR A 38 17.35 -2.54 -7.99
C TYR A 38 17.45 -3.95 -7.43
N PHE A 39 17.31 -4.06 -6.12
CA PHE A 39 17.27 -5.32 -5.37
C PHE A 39 15.93 -5.42 -4.63
N ILE A 40 15.02 -6.21 -5.17
CA ILE A 40 13.65 -6.35 -4.66
C ILE A 40 13.59 -7.53 -3.71
N PHE A 41 13.29 -7.27 -2.44
CA PHE A 41 13.15 -8.30 -1.42
C PHE A 41 11.67 -8.64 -1.21
N THR A 42 11.32 -9.89 -1.54
CA THR A 42 9.93 -10.38 -1.47
C THR A 42 9.79 -11.49 -0.42
N GLY A 43 8.58 -11.71 0.03
CA GLY A 43 8.19 -12.96 0.69
C GLY A 43 7.80 -14.03 -0.34
N GLU A 44 7.57 -15.25 0.14
CA GLU A 44 7.01 -16.32 -0.68
C GLU A 44 5.57 -16.00 -1.08
N GLY A 45 5.17 -16.48 -2.25
CA GLY A 45 3.81 -16.35 -2.77
C GLY A 45 3.68 -17.02 -4.13
N GLU A 46 2.44 -17.29 -4.52
CA GLU A 46 2.10 -18.01 -5.76
C GLU A 46 1.99 -17.08 -6.98
N ASP A 47 1.63 -15.81 -6.74
CA ASP A 47 1.42 -14.83 -7.81
C ASP A 47 2.75 -14.19 -8.25
N ARG A 48 3.37 -14.74 -9.28
CA ARG A 48 4.62 -14.25 -9.88
C ARG A 48 4.40 -13.04 -10.78
N CYS A 49 3.84 -11.98 -10.23
CA CYS A 49 3.43 -10.78 -10.94
C CYS A 49 4.56 -9.80 -11.32
N LEU A 50 5.80 -10.07 -10.93
CA LEU A 50 6.99 -9.30 -11.25
C LEU A 50 8.11 -10.24 -11.70
N GLU A 51 8.77 -9.90 -12.79
CA GLU A 51 9.92 -10.63 -13.34
C GLU A 51 11.19 -9.81 -13.21
N GLU A 52 12.34 -10.49 -13.21
CA GLU A 52 13.65 -9.84 -13.21
C GLU A 52 13.93 -9.11 -14.53
N SER A 53 14.78 -8.13 -14.48
CA SER A 53 15.35 -7.45 -15.66
C SER A 53 16.85 -7.20 -15.47
N PRO A 54 17.58 -6.76 -16.48
CA PRO A 54 19.03 -6.57 -16.36
C PRO A 54 19.50 -5.68 -15.20
N ASN A 55 18.63 -4.75 -14.78
CA ASN A 55 18.92 -3.85 -13.66
C ASN A 55 18.00 -4.08 -12.44
N MET A 56 17.21 -5.16 -12.41
CA MET A 56 16.29 -5.46 -11.32
C MET A 56 16.33 -6.93 -10.92
N HIS A 57 16.81 -7.19 -9.72
CA HIS A 57 17.03 -8.52 -9.16
C HIS A 57 16.02 -8.81 -8.06
N ILE A 58 15.41 -9.99 -8.07
CA ILE A 58 14.37 -10.38 -7.11
C ILE A 58 14.93 -11.44 -6.17
N THR A 59 14.87 -11.18 -4.87
CA THR A 59 15.28 -12.13 -3.85
C THR A 59 14.11 -12.45 -2.92
N THR A 60 13.63 -13.68 -2.96
CA THR A 60 12.58 -14.16 -2.06
C THR A 60 13.21 -14.63 -0.74
N LEU A 61 12.80 -14.01 0.35
CA LEU A 61 13.25 -14.35 1.70
C LEU A 61 12.17 -15.17 2.41
N ARG A 62 12.60 -16.33 2.95
CA ARG A 62 11.75 -17.23 3.73
C ARG A 62 11.82 -16.86 5.20
N CYS A 63 10.66 -16.67 5.82
CA CYS A 63 10.58 -16.43 7.26
C CYS A 63 9.17 -16.74 7.79
N PRO A 64 9.03 -17.33 8.98
CA PRO A 64 7.74 -17.81 9.48
C PRO A 64 6.76 -16.70 9.87
N SER A 65 7.23 -15.47 10.05
CA SER A 65 6.37 -14.34 10.39
C SER A 65 6.87 -13.02 9.80
N TYR A 66 5.94 -12.07 9.60
CA TYR A 66 6.30 -10.75 9.08
C TYR A 66 7.31 -9.99 9.97
N PRO A 67 7.16 -9.93 11.30
CA PRO A 67 8.15 -9.26 12.15
C PRO A 67 9.56 -9.86 12.04
N LEU A 68 9.68 -11.18 12.01
CA LEU A 68 10.97 -11.84 11.82
C LEU A 68 11.54 -11.61 10.42
N TRP A 69 10.68 -11.61 9.40
CA TRP A 69 11.06 -11.28 8.04
C TRP A 69 11.65 -9.87 7.96
N GLU A 70 10.93 -8.88 8.49
CA GLU A 70 11.32 -7.48 8.43
C GLU A 70 12.52 -7.14 9.34
N GLN A 71 12.53 -7.69 10.58
CA GLN A 71 13.53 -7.28 11.57
C GLN A 71 14.81 -8.15 11.55
N TRP A 72 14.78 -9.29 10.87
CA TRP A 72 15.91 -10.22 10.87
C TRP A 72 16.36 -10.63 9.46
N ALA A 73 15.47 -11.14 8.60
CA ALA A 73 15.83 -11.62 7.28
C ALA A 73 16.18 -10.47 6.33
N LEU A 74 15.34 -9.45 6.26
CA LEU A 74 15.54 -8.29 5.39
C LEU A 74 16.85 -7.54 5.70
N PRO A 75 17.18 -7.14 6.94
CA PRO A 75 18.43 -6.43 7.21
C PRO A 75 19.68 -7.24 6.86
N ARG A 76 19.65 -8.57 7.02
CA ARG A 76 20.76 -9.44 6.62
C ARG A 76 20.93 -9.48 5.10
N ALA A 77 19.83 -9.57 4.36
CA ALA A 77 19.86 -9.54 2.91
C ALA A 77 20.36 -8.19 2.39
N VAL A 78 19.86 -7.09 2.96
CA VAL A 78 20.30 -5.72 2.65
C VAL A 78 21.80 -5.53 2.94
N ALA A 79 22.29 -6.06 4.07
CA ALA A 79 23.72 -5.95 4.42
C ALA A 79 24.65 -6.67 3.43
N ARG A 80 24.19 -7.75 2.77
CA ARG A 80 24.95 -8.45 1.72
C ARG A 80 25.05 -7.66 0.44
N VAL A 81 23.97 -6.99 0.05
CA VAL A 81 23.88 -6.18 -1.17
C VAL A 81 24.63 -4.85 -1.00
N LYS A 82 24.66 -4.30 0.22
CA LYS A 82 25.21 -2.98 0.55
C LYS A 82 24.64 -1.88 -0.34
N PRO A 83 23.32 -1.66 -0.34
CA PRO A 83 22.70 -0.67 -1.20
C PRO A 83 23.00 0.75 -0.71
N ASP A 84 22.96 1.71 -1.62
CA ASP A 84 23.03 3.14 -1.32
C ASP A 84 21.76 3.64 -0.63
N LEU A 85 20.64 2.89 -0.80
CA LEU A 85 19.33 3.26 -0.30
C LEU A 85 18.48 2.01 -0.05
N LEU A 86 17.73 1.99 1.07
CA LEU A 86 16.65 1.04 1.35
C LEU A 86 15.31 1.77 1.33
N HIS A 87 14.40 1.36 0.46
CA HIS A 87 13.02 1.83 0.43
C HIS A 87 12.09 0.76 1.01
N CYS A 88 11.44 1.06 2.13
CA CYS A 88 10.40 0.21 2.72
C CYS A 88 9.02 0.73 2.36
N THR A 89 8.18 -0.12 1.78
CA THR A 89 6.92 0.27 1.12
C THR A 89 5.66 0.02 1.95
N SER A 90 5.78 -0.60 3.14
CA SER A 90 4.63 -1.19 3.86
C SER A 90 4.41 -0.62 5.28
N ASN A 91 4.53 0.70 5.47
CA ASN A 91 4.34 1.42 6.74
C ASN A 91 5.39 1.13 7.83
N THR A 92 6.22 0.12 7.71
CA THR A 92 7.25 -0.25 8.68
C THR A 92 8.58 -0.55 7.99
N ALA A 93 9.64 -0.63 8.77
CA ALA A 93 10.99 -0.93 8.28
C ALA A 93 11.80 -1.60 9.41
N PRO A 94 12.96 -2.17 9.12
CA PRO A 94 13.88 -2.65 10.15
C PRO A 94 14.29 -1.51 11.09
N VAL A 95 14.23 -1.77 12.41
CA VAL A 95 14.67 -0.79 13.42
C VAL A 95 16.20 -0.65 13.48
N TRP A 96 16.94 -1.53 12.84
CA TRP A 96 18.38 -1.53 12.76
C TRP A 96 18.89 -1.75 11.32
N GLY A 97 20.13 -1.38 11.05
CA GLY A 97 20.76 -1.45 9.74
C GLY A 97 21.44 -0.13 9.37
N ASN A 98 22.37 -0.16 8.42
CA ASN A 98 23.21 0.99 8.05
C ASN A 98 22.79 1.67 6.74
N ALA A 99 21.90 1.04 5.95
CA ALA A 99 21.44 1.63 4.70
C ALA A 99 20.58 2.88 4.99
N PRO A 100 20.78 3.99 4.25
CA PRO A 100 19.88 5.14 4.29
C PRO A 100 18.45 4.70 3.96
N LEU A 101 17.48 5.10 4.80
CA LEU A 101 16.12 4.61 4.76
C LEU A 101 15.16 5.64 4.14
N ILE A 102 14.37 5.20 3.18
CA ILE A 102 13.12 5.84 2.75
C ILE A 102 11.95 4.96 3.21
N LEU A 103 10.93 5.56 3.76
CA LEU A 103 9.73 4.87 4.22
C LEU A 103 8.50 5.39 3.48
N THR A 104 7.73 4.51 2.85
CA THR A 104 6.36 4.85 2.47
C THR A 104 5.43 4.56 3.66
N LEU A 105 4.93 5.62 4.26
CA LEU A 105 3.96 5.59 5.36
C LEU A 105 2.59 6.01 4.80
N HIS A 106 1.74 5.04 4.49
CA HIS A 106 0.47 5.27 3.81
C HIS A 106 -0.55 5.99 4.69
N ASP A 107 -0.56 5.65 5.99
CA ASP A 107 -1.44 6.23 6.99
C ASP A 107 -0.90 6.02 8.41
N ILE A 108 -1.49 6.74 9.36
CA ILE A 108 -1.23 6.60 10.80
C ILE A 108 -2.46 6.13 11.59
N ILE A 109 -3.37 5.42 10.95
CA ILE A 109 -4.59 4.86 11.56
C ILE A 109 -4.29 3.99 12.79
N PHE A 110 -3.10 3.38 12.85
CA PHE A 110 -2.66 2.59 13.99
C PHE A 110 -2.51 3.42 15.28
N LEU A 111 -2.37 4.75 15.21
CA LEU A 111 -2.33 5.67 16.37
C LEU A 111 -3.71 6.01 16.90
N GLU A 112 -4.76 5.92 16.06
CA GLU A 112 -6.11 6.30 16.48
C GLU A 112 -6.66 5.37 17.55
N GLN A 113 -7.41 5.94 18.50
CA GLN A 113 -8.23 5.16 19.43
C GLN A 113 -9.47 4.66 18.67
N GLN A 114 -9.50 3.40 18.36
CA GLN A 114 -10.68 2.77 17.75
C GLN A 114 -11.44 1.97 18.80
N ALA A 115 -12.77 2.14 18.83
CA ALA A 115 -13.63 1.30 19.63
C ALA A 115 -13.42 -0.19 19.33
N ALA A 116 -13.38 -1.00 20.39
CA ALA A 116 -12.96 -2.42 20.37
C ALA A 116 -13.97 -3.38 19.69
N ARG A 117 -14.81 -2.91 18.76
CA ARG A 117 -15.81 -3.76 18.12
C ARG A 117 -15.18 -4.59 16.98
N ASN A 118 -15.17 -5.90 17.13
CA ASN A 118 -14.91 -6.95 16.12
C ASN A 118 -13.55 -6.87 15.38
N LYS A 119 -12.42 -6.82 16.10
CA LYS A 119 -11.10 -6.96 15.47
C LYS A 119 -10.54 -8.36 15.65
N SER A 120 -9.93 -8.90 14.58
CA SER A 120 -9.16 -10.12 14.68
C SER A 120 -7.91 -9.90 15.54
N LEU A 121 -7.45 -10.93 16.26
CA LEU A 121 -6.19 -10.91 17.02
C LEU A 121 -5.01 -10.49 16.14
N TYR A 122 -5.00 -10.92 14.88
CA TYR A 122 -3.97 -10.57 13.90
C TYR A 122 -3.91 -9.05 13.61
N GLN A 123 -5.07 -8.40 13.44
CA GLN A 123 -5.12 -6.94 13.24
C GLN A 123 -4.65 -6.17 14.47
N SER A 124 -4.97 -6.67 15.65
CA SER A 124 -4.54 -6.07 16.93
C SER A 124 -3.02 -6.17 17.11
N LEU A 125 -2.42 -7.33 16.83
CA LEU A 125 -0.97 -7.54 16.87
C LEU A 125 -0.25 -6.66 15.85
N GLY A 126 -0.76 -6.57 14.62
CA GLY A 126 -0.19 -5.71 13.58
C GLY A 126 -0.23 -4.22 13.96
N ARG A 127 -1.26 -3.79 14.69
CA ARG A 127 -1.35 -2.43 15.21
C ARG A 127 -0.33 -2.15 16.30
N VAL A 128 -0.18 -3.07 17.27
CA VAL A 128 0.83 -2.96 18.33
C VAL A 128 2.23 -2.91 17.70
N TYR A 129 2.50 -3.78 16.75
CA TYR A 129 3.77 -3.80 16.03
C TYR A 129 4.09 -2.44 15.40
N ARG A 130 3.15 -1.83 14.65
CA ARG A 130 3.34 -0.51 14.04
C ARG A 130 3.55 0.59 15.09
N ARG A 131 2.79 0.57 16.18
CA ARG A 131 2.97 1.53 17.30
C ARG A 131 4.36 1.46 17.93
N LEU A 132 4.96 0.28 17.95
CA LEU A 132 6.31 0.10 18.49
C LEU A 132 7.39 0.42 17.46
N VAL A 133 7.22 0.03 16.21
CA VAL A 133 8.25 0.15 15.17
C VAL A 133 8.32 1.54 14.60
N VAL A 134 7.18 2.14 14.20
CA VAL A 134 7.18 3.41 13.46
C VAL A 134 7.90 4.53 14.20
N PRO A 135 7.65 4.81 15.49
CA PRO A 135 8.38 5.86 16.20
C PRO A 135 9.90 5.63 16.27
N ARG A 136 10.34 4.36 16.25
CA ARG A 136 11.77 4.01 16.30
C ARG A 136 12.48 4.17 14.97
N ILE A 137 11.78 3.98 13.85
CA ILE A 137 12.38 4.07 12.51
C ILE A 137 12.35 5.49 11.95
N LEU A 138 11.35 6.31 12.28
CA LEU A 138 11.19 7.66 11.76
C LEU A 138 12.45 8.54 11.92
N PRO A 139 13.15 8.58 13.06
CA PRO A 139 14.38 9.36 13.20
C PRO A 139 15.48 8.96 12.20
N ARG A 140 15.47 7.69 11.76
CA ARG A 140 16.44 7.13 10.81
C ARG A 140 16.06 7.35 9.35
N CYS A 141 14.79 7.67 9.06
CA CYS A 141 14.35 7.91 7.70
C CYS A 141 15.02 9.18 7.14
N ARG A 142 15.66 9.08 5.99
CA ARG A 142 16.06 10.25 5.22
C ARG A 142 14.86 10.98 4.65
N MET A 143 13.88 10.22 4.21
CA MET A 143 12.63 10.73 3.65
C MET A 143 11.48 9.80 4.04
N VAL A 144 10.34 10.39 4.34
CA VAL A 144 9.05 9.70 4.43
C VAL A 144 8.21 10.10 3.23
N ILE A 145 7.65 9.12 2.54
CA ILE A 145 6.70 9.31 1.44
C ILE A 145 5.32 8.95 1.98
N THR A 146 4.32 9.75 1.69
CA THR A 146 2.92 9.41 1.96
C THR A 146 2.05 9.65 0.73
N VAL A 147 0.80 9.18 0.76
CA VAL A 147 -0.04 9.09 -0.46
C VAL A 147 -0.94 10.31 -0.68
N SER A 148 -0.99 11.24 0.27
CA SER A 148 -1.78 12.46 0.16
C SER A 148 -1.24 13.59 1.02
N GLN A 149 -1.58 14.83 0.66
CA GLN A 149 -1.24 15.99 1.49
C GLN A 149 -1.92 15.92 2.86
N PHE A 150 -3.13 15.42 2.93
CA PHE A 150 -3.86 15.21 4.18
C PHE A 150 -3.08 14.30 5.15
N GLU A 151 -2.60 13.12 4.69
CA GLU A 151 -1.78 12.25 5.53
C GLU A 151 -0.41 12.85 5.83
N CYS A 152 0.17 13.62 4.91
CA CYS A 152 1.42 14.34 5.17
C CYS A 152 1.29 15.27 6.38
N ASP A 153 0.25 16.09 6.42
CA ASP A 153 -0.01 17.03 7.51
C ASP A 153 -0.35 16.30 8.83
N ARG A 154 -1.11 15.20 8.75
CA ARG A 154 -1.40 14.34 9.90
C ARG A 154 -0.15 13.71 10.50
N ILE A 155 0.73 13.15 9.68
CA ILE A 155 1.98 12.51 10.12
C ILE A 155 2.88 13.55 10.77
N ARG A 156 3.02 14.73 10.15
CA ARG A 156 3.82 15.84 10.71
C ARG A 156 3.34 16.23 12.09
N THR A 157 2.04 16.43 12.26
CA THR A 157 1.43 16.85 13.51
C THR A 157 1.46 15.75 14.57
N ALA A 158 1.00 14.55 14.24
CA ALA A 158 0.83 13.46 15.21
C ALA A 158 2.16 12.85 15.68
N LEU A 159 3.21 12.89 14.86
CA LEU A 159 4.51 12.30 15.15
C LEU A 159 5.61 13.36 15.33
N ASN A 160 5.26 14.65 15.32
CA ASN A 160 6.20 15.77 15.38
C ASN A 160 7.39 15.58 14.42
N PHE A 161 7.08 15.21 13.17
CA PHE A 161 8.09 14.87 12.19
C PHE A 161 8.53 16.08 11.38
N ASP A 162 9.83 16.14 11.03
CA ASP A 162 10.44 17.23 10.28
C ASP A 162 9.74 17.44 8.92
N PRO A 163 9.19 18.63 8.67
CA PRO A 163 8.54 18.97 7.38
C PRO A 163 9.44 18.82 6.16
N GLY A 164 10.75 19.04 6.31
CA GLY A 164 11.73 18.90 5.23
C GLY A 164 12.04 17.45 4.85
N ARG A 165 11.56 16.48 5.62
CA ARG A 165 11.84 15.06 5.45
C ARG A 165 10.58 14.24 5.15
N ILE A 166 9.48 14.84 4.77
CA ILE A 166 8.25 14.18 4.37
C ILE A 166 7.66 14.84 3.13
N MET A 167 7.16 14.02 2.21
CA MET A 167 6.48 14.51 1.01
C MET A 167 5.28 13.62 0.65
N ALA A 168 4.27 14.24 0.08
CA ALA A 168 3.14 13.53 -0.50
C ALA A 168 3.44 13.20 -1.97
N ILE A 169 3.32 11.92 -2.32
CA ILE A 169 3.34 11.44 -3.70
C ILE A 169 2.01 10.71 -3.91
N HIS A 170 1.13 11.28 -4.70
CA HIS A 170 -0.18 10.68 -4.97
C HIS A 170 -0.04 9.38 -5.74
N ASN A 171 -0.88 8.40 -5.39
CA ASN A 171 -0.99 7.18 -6.16
C ASN A 171 -1.57 7.47 -7.54
N GLY A 172 -1.00 6.85 -8.57
CA GLY A 172 -1.59 6.80 -9.89
C GLY A 172 -2.65 5.70 -10.00
N TYR A 173 -3.13 5.49 -11.21
CA TYR A 173 -4.00 4.36 -11.55
C TYR A 173 -3.30 3.45 -12.56
N ASN A 174 -3.71 2.18 -12.59
CA ASN A 174 -3.16 1.21 -13.52
C ASN A 174 -3.72 1.41 -14.93
N ASP A 175 -2.91 1.18 -15.96
CA ASP A 175 -3.26 1.32 -17.38
C ASP A 175 -4.46 0.41 -17.81
N ARG A 176 -4.85 -0.56 -16.97
CA ARG A 176 -6.09 -1.35 -17.16
C ARG A 176 -7.37 -0.52 -17.02
N PHE A 177 -7.31 0.56 -16.24
CA PHE A 177 -8.45 1.48 -16.07
C PHE A 177 -8.43 2.52 -17.18
N ARG A 178 -8.88 2.13 -18.36
CA ARG A 178 -8.99 2.98 -19.54
C ARG A 178 -10.34 2.75 -20.23
N PRO A 179 -10.88 3.75 -20.93
CA PRO A 179 -12.04 3.54 -21.78
C PRO A 179 -11.76 2.41 -22.79
N MET A 180 -12.67 1.46 -22.90
CA MET A 180 -12.57 0.34 -23.83
C MET A 180 -13.85 0.28 -24.67
N GLU A 181 -13.71 -0.09 -25.95
CA GLU A 181 -14.84 -0.35 -26.81
C GLU A 181 -15.57 -1.65 -26.36
N GLY A 182 -16.86 -1.74 -26.62
CA GLY A 182 -17.67 -2.92 -26.30
C GLY A 182 -18.08 -3.10 -24.85
N THR A 183 -17.74 -2.15 -23.96
CA THR A 183 -18.08 -2.24 -22.53
C THR A 183 -19.56 -2.21 -22.23
N ALA A 184 -20.39 -1.63 -23.11
CA ALA A 184 -21.85 -1.60 -22.98
C ALA A 184 -22.46 -3.01 -22.90
N GLU A 185 -21.92 -3.99 -23.62
CA GLU A 185 -22.38 -5.38 -23.54
C GLU A 185 -22.06 -6.00 -22.18
N THR A 186 -20.89 -5.70 -21.65
CA THR A 186 -20.50 -6.16 -20.30
C THR A 186 -21.40 -5.54 -19.23
N VAL A 187 -21.71 -4.25 -19.33
CA VAL A 187 -22.60 -3.57 -18.38
C VAL A 187 -24.02 -4.16 -18.44
N ARG A 188 -24.56 -4.45 -19.65
CA ARG A 188 -25.87 -5.07 -19.83
C ARG A 188 -26.03 -6.45 -19.17
N LYS A 189 -24.93 -7.18 -18.93
CA LYS A 189 -24.97 -8.45 -18.18
C LYS A 189 -25.35 -8.27 -16.71
N TYR A 190 -25.09 -7.09 -16.15
CA TYR A 190 -25.31 -6.79 -14.74
C TYR A 190 -26.45 -5.78 -14.52
N LEU A 191 -26.66 -4.86 -15.47
CA LEU A 191 -27.59 -3.76 -15.34
C LEU A 191 -28.49 -3.67 -16.58
N ARG A 192 -29.80 -3.47 -16.35
CA ARG A 192 -30.78 -3.25 -17.43
C ARG A 192 -30.72 -1.82 -17.98
N ASP A 193 -30.39 -0.87 -17.10
CA ASP A 193 -30.30 0.56 -17.42
C ASP A 193 -28.83 0.92 -17.73
N PRO A 194 -28.54 1.66 -18.80
CA PRO A 194 -27.20 2.15 -19.10
C PRO A 194 -26.73 3.24 -18.16
N GLU A 195 -27.64 3.92 -17.45
CA GLU A 195 -27.32 4.93 -16.46
C GLU A 195 -27.23 4.29 -15.06
N TYR A 196 -26.08 4.40 -14.42
CA TYR A 196 -25.88 3.82 -13.10
C TYR A 196 -24.88 4.61 -12.26
N LEU A 197 -25.04 4.51 -10.96
CA LEU A 197 -24.05 4.95 -9.98
C LEU A 197 -23.28 3.74 -9.46
N PHE A 198 -21.97 3.77 -9.63
CA PHE A 198 -21.10 2.71 -9.11
C PHE A 198 -20.57 3.08 -7.72
N PHE A 199 -20.80 2.21 -6.75
CA PHE A 199 -20.27 2.36 -5.39
C PHE A 199 -19.58 1.08 -4.93
N LEU A 200 -18.28 1.19 -4.63
CA LEU A 200 -17.51 0.11 -4.03
C LEU A 200 -17.73 0.12 -2.51
N GLY A 201 -18.75 -0.61 -2.04
CA GLY A 201 -19.09 -0.72 -0.63
C GLY A 201 -18.05 -1.48 0.20
N ASN A 202 -18.06 -1.23 1.50
CA ASN A 202 -17.27 -1.95 2.49
C ASN A 202 -17.98 -1.95 3.84
N THR A 203 -17.79 -2.99 4.63
CA THR A 203 -18.36 -3.11 5.98
C THR A 203 -17.58 -2.33 7.06
N ASP A 204 -16.39 -1.80 6.74
CA ASP A 204 -15.63 -0.97 7.68
C ASP A 204 -16.38 0.34 7.93
N PRO A 205 -16.70 0.70 9.20
CA PRO A 205 -17.39 1.95 9.56
C PRO A 205 -16.74 3.22 8.98
N LYS A 206 -15.44 3.21 8.76
CA LYS A 206 -14.69 4.34 8.16
C LYS A 206 -15.08 4.62 6.71
N LYS A 207 -15.61 3.64 6.00
CA LYS A 207 -16.06 3.79 4.62
C LYS A 207 -17.47 4.40 4.52
N ASN A 208 -18.14 4.56 5.67
CA ASN A 208 -19.45 5.20 5.78
C ASN A 208 -20.48 4.71 4.74
N THR A 209 -20.49 3.41 4.47
CA THR A 209 -21.46 2.77 3.56
C THR A 209 -22.91 3.13 3.90
N PRO A 210 -23.34 3.13 5.20
CA PRO A 210 -24.70 3.56 5.54
C PRO A 210 -25.00 5.00 5.16
N GLY A 211 -24.04 5.91 5.29
CA GLY A 211 -24.18 7.31 4.86
C GLY A 211 -24.34 7.45 3.35
N THR A 212 -23.57 6.68 2.58
CA THR A 212 -23.71 6.65 1.11
C THR A 212 -25.08 6.12 0.70
N LEU A 213 -25.58 5.05 1.33
CA LEU A 213 -26.89 4.49 1.05
C LEU A 213 -28.04 5.48 1.41
N LYS A 214 -27.91 6.21 2.52
CA LYS A 214 -28.86 7.26 2.88
C LYS A 214 -28.89 8.39 1.84
N ALA A 215 -27.73 8.91 1.45
CA ALA A 215 -27.62 9.93 0.42
C ALA A 215 -28.22 9.47 -0.92
N TYR A 216 -27.98 8.21 -1.30
CA TYR A 216 -28.59 7.60 -2.46
C TYR A 216 -30.13 7.51 -2.34
N ALA A 217 -30.66 7.11 -1.20
CA ALA A 217 -32.09 7.03 -0.94
C ALA A 217 -32.78 8.41 -1.04
N GLU A 218 -32.10 9.50 -0.70
CA GLU A 218 -32.57 10.87 -0.89
C GLU A 218 -32.51 11.33 -2.36
N TYR A 219 -31.56 10.80 -3.11
CA TYR A 219 -31.40 11.12 -4.54
C TYR A 219 -32.43 10.39 -5.42
N VAL A 220 -32.81 9.17 -5.08
CA VAL A 220 -33.70 8.27 -5.85
C VAL A 220 -35.17 8.71 -5.97
N PRO A 221 -35.80 9.54 -5.08
CA PRO A 221 -37.20 9.91 -5.25
C PRO A 221 -37.56 10.60 -6.59
N VAL A 222 -36.55 10.94 -7.39
CA VAL A 222 -36.74 11.66 -8.67
C VAL A 222 -36.55 10.75 -9.90
N SER A 223 -36.03 9.51 -9.72
CA SER A 223 -35.87 8.57 -10.84
C SER A 223 -35.94 7.12 -10.36
N TYR A 224 -36.81 6.31 -10.98
CA TYR A 224 -36.93 4.86 -10.72
C TYR A 224 -35.65 4.13 -11.10
N THR A 225 -34.75 3.92 -10.17
CA THR A 225 -33.55 3.11 -10.36
C THR A 225 -33.54 1.91 -9.41
N HIS A 226 -33.27 0.73 -9.93
CA HIS A 226 -33.12 -0.50 -9.13
C HIS A 226 -31.72 -0.61 -8.57
N LEU A 227 -31.62 -0.83 -7.26
CA LEU A 227 -30.36 -1.19 -6.60
C LEU A 227 -30.14 -2.70 -6.78
N THR A 228 -29.18 -3.10 -7.58
CA THR A 228 -28.70 -4.47 -7.62
C THR A 228 -27.46 -4.60 -6.75
N LEU A 229 -27.56 -5.37 -5.67
CA LEU A 229 -26.41 -5.82 -4.88
C LEU A 229 -25.83 -7.06 -5.54
N PRO A 230 -24.48 -7.17 -5.68
CA PRO A 230 -23.85 -8.39 -6.14
C PRO A 230 -23.97 -9.54 -5.13
#